data_4d06206e8abbc72cd27bc48a4aa6aca8
#
_entry.id   4d06206e8abbc72cd27bc48a4aa6aca8
#
_cell.length_a   1.000
_cell.length_b   1.000
_cell.length_c   1.000
_cell.angle_alpha   90.00
_cell.angle_beta   90.00
_cell.angle_gamma   90.00
#
_symmetry.space_group_name_H-M   'P 1'
#
loop_
_entity.id
_entity.type
_entity.pdbx_description
1 polymer ?
#
loop_
_entity_poly.entity_id
_entity_poly.type
_entity_poly.pdbx_seq_one_letter_code
_entity_poly.pdbx_strand_id
1 'polypeptide(L)'
;MPSEKQPQSKGNKMAILKLDEHLYISPQLTKADAEQIAQLGIKTVICNRPDREEESQPDFAQIKQWLEQAGVTGFHHQPVTARDIQKHDVETFRQLIGQAESPVLAYCRTGTRCSLLWGFRRAAEGMPVDEIIRRGLTKTSTALPRLNSKRTIL
;
A
#
# COMPACT_ATOMS: atom_id res chain seq x y z
N MET A 1 -31.90 -0.86 -13.55
CA MET A 1 -31.43 -0.75 -13.52
C MET A 1 -30.47 -0.62 -13.09
N PRO A 2 -30.31 -0.60 -12.90
CA PRO A 2 -29.33 -0.49 -12.26
C PRO A 2 -28.14 -0.76 -12.61
N SER A 3 -27.89 -1.15 -12.97
CA SER A 3 -26.75 -1.49 -13.40
C SER A 3 -25.75 -0.54 -13.40
N GLU A 4 -26.02 0.47 -13.52
CA GLU A 4 -25.16 1.41 -13.63
C GLU A 4 -24.13 1.53 -12.70
N LYS A 5 -24.26 1.19 -11.62
CA LYS A 5 -23.33 1.36 -10.68
C LYS A 5 -22.20 0.56 -10.85
N GLN A 6 -22.23 -0.43 -11.51
CA GLN A 6 -21.17 -1.24 -11.56
C GLN A 6 -19.94 -0.70 -11.98
N PRO A 7 -19.84 0.13 -12.85
CA PRO A 7 -18.57 0.56 -13.32
C PRO A 7 -17.67 1.08 -12.27
N GLN A 8 -18.15 1.86 -11.45
CA GLN A 8 -17.28 2.39 -10.52
C GLN A 8 -16.89 1.41 -9.54
N SER A 9 -17.74 0.56 -9.23
CA SER A 9 -17.36 -0.34 -8.20
C SER A 9 -16.28 -1.22 -8.68
N LYS A 10 -16.24 -1.56 -9.92
CA LYS A 10 -15.22 -2.37 -10.35
C LYS A 10 -13.92 -1.72 -10.24
N GLY A 11 -13.81 -0.51 -10.59
CA GLY A 11 -12.57 0.18 -10.52
C GLY A 11 -11.99 0.16 -9.15
N ASN A 12 -12.77 0.39 -8.17
CA ASN A 12 -12.28 0.41 -6.84
C ASN A 12 -11.82 -0.95 -6.39
N LYS A 13 -12.52 -1.97 -6.72
CA LYS A 13 -12.11 -3.26 -6.30
C LYS A 13 -10.82 -3.67 -6.88
N MET A 14 -10.49 -3.21 -8.07
CA MET A 14 -9.27 -3.63 -8.66
C MET A 14 -8.10 -2.90 -8.11
N ALA A 15 -8.30 -1.91 -7.29
CA ALA A 15 -7.20 -1.14 -6.79
C ALA A 15 -6.41 -1.83 -5.68
N ILE A 16 -7.02 -2.75 -4.95
CA ILE A 16 -6.31 -3.44 -3.88
C ILE A 16 -5.64 -4.67 -4.46
N LEU A 17 -4.32 -4.72 -4.32
CA LEU A 17 -3.54 -5.74 -4.96
C LEU A 17 -2.77 -6.58 -3.95
N LYS A 18 -2.86 -7.89 -4.05
CA LYS A 18 -2.10 -8.75 -3.16
C LYS A 18 -0.70 -8.91 -3.70
N LEU A 19 0.30 -8.51 -2.96
CA LEU A 19 1.68 -8.64 -3.38
C LEU A 19 2.32 -9.94 -2.93
N ASP A 20 2.02 -10.38 -1.72
CA ASP A 20 2.53 -11.66 -1.29
C ASP A 20 1.55 -12.22 -0.28
N GLU A 21 1.90 -13.28 0.39
CA GLU A 21 0.95 -13.97 1.24
C GLU A 21 0.36 -13.15 2.32
N HIS A 22 1.07 -12.19 2.84
CA HIS A 22 0.59 -11.43 3.97
C HIS A 22 0.39 -9.95 3.69
N LEU A 23 0.68 -9.49 2.49
CA LEU A 23 0.67 -8.06 2.20
C LEU A 23 -0.16 -7.69 1.00
N TYR A 24 -1.06 -6.76 1.21
CA TYR A 24 -1.82 -6.14 0.14
C TYR A 24 -1.36 -4.69 0.04
N ILE A 25 -1.45 -4.09 -1.12
CA ILE A 25 -1.20 -2.67 -1.27
C ILE A 25 -2.36 -2.03 -2.02
N SER A 26 -2.49 -0.73 -1.86
CA SER A 26 -3.62 -0.02 -2.41
C SER A 26 -3.28 1.44 -2.63
N PRO A 27 -3.97 2.10 -3.56
CA PRO A 27 -3.91 3.56 -3.60
C PRO A 27 -4.71 4.10 -2.43
N GLN A 28 -4.84 5.41 -2.35
CA GLN A 28 -5.54 6.06 -1.25
C GLN A 28 -6.87 5.37 -0.97
N LEU A 29 -7.08 5.05 0.29
CA LEU A 29 -8.32 4.40 0.70
C LEU A 29 -9.41 5.42 0.91
N THR A 30 -10.64 4.98 0.77
CA THR A 30 -11.80 5.80 1.01
C THR A 30 -12.75 5.02 1.91
N LYS A 31 -13.79 5.66 2.34
CA LYS A 31 -14.77 4.99 3.18
C LYS A 31 -15.39 3.81 2.44
N ALA A 32 -15.56 3.95 1.14
CA ALA A 32 -16.16 2.89 0.35
C ALA A 32 -15.34 1.62 0.31
N ASP A 33 -14.03 1.72 0.60
CA ASP A 33 -13.18 0.54 0.56
C ASP A 33 -13.32 -0.32 1.79
N ALA A 34 -13.97 0.17 2.82
CA ALA A 34 -14.04 -0.56 4.09
C ALA A 34 -14.64 -1.93 3.96
N GLU A 35 -15.66 -2.06 3.11
CA GLU A 35 -16.28 -3.34 2.96
C GLU A 35 -15.36 -4.36 2.34
N GLN A 36 -14.61 -3.97 1.31
CA GLN A 36 -13.69 -4.89 0.69
C GLN A 36 -12.57 -5.25 1.66
N ILE A 37 -12.11 -4.29 2.45
CA ILE A 37 -11.08 -4.53 3.44
C ILE A 37 -11.57 -5.55 4.46
N ALA A 38 -12.82 -5.43 4.88
CA ALA A 38 -13.39 -6.38 5.81
C ALA A 38 -13.47 -7.77 5.19
N GLN A 39 -13.84 -7.84 3.92
CA GLN A 39 -13.96 -9.12 3.26
C GLN A 39 -12.61 -9.80 3.08
N LEU A 40 -11.56 -9.03 2.93
CA LEU A 40 -10.23 -9.60 2.80
C LEU A 40 -9.65 -9.99 4.16
N GLY A 41 -10.34 -9.63 5.21
CA GLY A 41 -9.89 -10.00 6.55
C GLY A 41 -8.67 -9.22 7.01
N ILE A 42 -8.43 -8.05 6.46
CA ILE A 42 -7.27 -7.24 6.81
C ILE A 42 -7.28 -6.92 8.29
N LYS A 43 -6.16 -7.14 8.97
CA LYS A 43 -6.06 -6.86 10.39
C LYS A 43 -5.23 -5.63 10.69
N THR A 44 -4.30 -5.28 9.84
CA THR A 44 -3.43 -4.13 10.05
C THR A 44 -3.34 -3.28 8.82
N VAL A 45 -3.38 -1.97 8.99
CA VAL A 45 -3.27 -1.04 7.88
C VAL A 45 -2.10 -0.10 8.15
N ILE A 46 -1.23 0.06 7.15
CA ILE A 46 -0.09 0.96 7.22
C ILE A 46 -0.30 2.05 6.19
N CYS A 47 -0.20 3.30 6.60
CA CYS A 47 -0.32 4.42 5.69
C CYS A 47 1.05 4.97 5.40
N ASN A 48 1.48 4.90 4.14
CA ASN A 48 2.77 5.46 3.75
C ASN A 48 2.62 6.86 3.15
N ARG A 49 1.45 7.42 3.19
CA ARG A 49 1.20 8.73 2.61
C ARG A 49 1.20 9.79 3.68
N PRO A 50 1.96 10.89 3.51
CA PRO A 50 1.86 11.98 4.46
C PRO A 50 0.47 12.61 4.40
N ASP A 51 -0.01 13.07 5.54
CA ASP A 51 -1.28 13.77 5.55
C ASP A 51 -1.14 15.09 4.83
N ARG A 52 -2.21 15.53 4.29
CA ARG A 52 -2.24 16.84 3.63
C ARG A 52 -1.36 17.00 2.41
N GLU A 53 -1.17 15.93 1.68
CA GLU A 53 -0.54 16.07 0.39
C GLU A 53 -1.49 16.73 -0.59
N GLU A 54 -2.78 16.54 -0.39
CA GLU A 54 -3.79 17.18 -1.21
C GLU A 54 -4.89 17.67 -0.30
N GLU A 55 -5.58 18.68 -0.72
CA GLU A 55 -6.61 19.25 0.08
C GLU A 55 -7.75 18.33 0.36
N SER A 56 -8.16 17.54 -0.59
CA SER A 56 -9.29 16.67 -0.42
C SER A 56 -8.95 15.31 0.20
N GLN A 57 -7.71 15.11 0.53
CA GLN A 57 -7.28 13.82 1.04
C GLN A 57 -7.79 13.56 2.44
N PRO A 58 -8.43 12.43 2.70
CA PRO A 58 -8.76 12.09 4.07
C PRO A 58 -7.47 11.82 4.82
N ASP A 59 -7.34 12.32 6.02
CA ASP A 59 -6.11 12.10 6.75
C ASP A 59 -6.13 10.71 7.38
N PHE A 60 -4.99 10.33 7.93
CA PHE A 60 -4.84 9.00 8.49
C PHE A 60 -5.86 8.74 9.62
N ALA A 61 -6.11 9.74 10.43
CA ALA A 61 -7.05 9.56 11.53
C ALA A 61 -8.45 9.24 11.02
N GLN A 62 -8.85 9.85 9.91
CA GLN A 62 -10.15 9.60 9.34
C GLN A 62 -10.21 8.18 8.77
N ILE A 63 -9.14 7.75 8.10
CA ILE A 63 -9.09 6.40 7.55
C ILE A 63 -9.18 5.40 8.70
N LYS A 64 -8.44 5.65 9.76
CA LYS A 64 -8.46 4.76 10.90
C LYS A 64 -9.87 4.61 11.45
N GLN A 65 -10.57 5.72 11.57
CA GLN A 65 -11.91 5.69 12.10
C GLN A 65 -12.84 4.85 11.23
N TRP A 66 -12.74 5.01 9.93
CA TRP A 66 -13.60 4.24 9.04
C TRP A 66 -13.28 2.75 9.10
N LEU A 67 -11.98 2.42 9.19
CA LEU A 67 -11.60 1.02 9.11
C LEU A 67 -11.69 0.27 10.42
N GLU A 68 -11.74 0.98 11.52
CA GLU A 68 -11.98 0.30 12.78
C GLU A 68 -13.33 -0.40 12.74
N GLN A 69 -14.28 0.18 12.03
CA GLN A 69 -15.58 -0.45 11.93
C GLN A 69 -15.55 -1.65 11.01
N ALA A 70 -14.53 -1.80 10.21
CA ALA A 70 -14.40 -2.93 9.32
C ALA A 70 -13.60 -4.06 9.95
N GLY A 71 -13.24 -3.92 11.21
CA GLY A 71 -12.52 -4.98 11.90
C GLY A 71 -11.02 -4.86 11.95
N VAL A 72 -10.47 -3.77 11.42
CA VAL A 72 -9.03 -3.56 11.43
C VAL A 72 -8.64 -3.11 12.82
N THR A 73 -7.64 -3.74 13.41
CA THR A 73 -7.23 -3.43 14.76
C THR A 73 -5.84 -2.82 14.86
N GLY A 74 -5.02 -2.97 13.83
CA GLY A 74 -3.68 -2.40 13.87
C GLY A 74 -3.56 -1.27 12.88
N PHE A 75 -2.98 -0.15 13.29
CA PHE A 75 -2.82 1.00 12.42
C PHE A 75 -1.46 1.62 12.63
N HIS A 76 -0.75 1.91 11.55
CA HIS A 76 0.54 2.57 11.62
C HIS A 76 0.64 3.62 10.54
N HIS A 77 1.18 4.77 10.88
CA HIS A 77 1.39 5.83 9.92
C HIS A 77 2.89 5.97 9.72
N GLN A 78 3.36 5.57 8.56
CA GLN A 78 4.77 5.65 8.22
C GLN A 78 4.89 6.48 6.94
N PRO A 79 4.80 7.79 7.03
CA PRO A 79 4.83 8.62 5.83
C PRO A 79 6.20 8.58 5.16
N VAL A 80 6.23 8.42 3.86
CA VAL A 80 7.47 8.47 3.10
C VAL A 80 7.24 9.27 1.83
N THR A 81 8.33 9.85 1.33
CA THR A 81 8.29 10.59 0.10
C THR A 81 8.96 9.75 -0.96
N ALA A 82 8.32 9.58 -2.10
CA ALA A 82 8.82 8.67 -3.12
C ALA A 82 10.22 9.00 -3.57
N ARG A 83 10.58 10.26 -3.65
CA ARG A 83 11.89 10.62 -4.09
C ARG A 83 12.95 10.42 -3.08
N ASP A 84 12.59 10.18 -1.86
CA ASP A 84 13.53 10.17 -0.76
C ASP A 84 13.38 8.97 0.15
N ILE A 85 13.11 7.82 -0.42
CA ILE A 85 13.00 6.61 0.37
C ILE A 85 14.41 6.19 0.80
N GLN A 86 14.62 6.10 2.09
CA GLN A 86 15.89 5.77 2.66
C GLN A 86 15.92 4.32 3.12
N LYS A 87 17.10 3.82 3.37
CA LYS A 87 17.23 2.45 3.83
C LYS A 87 16.45 2.21 5.11
N HIS A 88 16.45 3.17 6.02
CA HIS A 88 15.74 2.98 7.27
C HIS A 88 14.21 2.96 7.05
N ASP A 89 13.73 3.57 5.99
CA ASP A 89 12.29 3.51 5.68
C ASP A 89 11.93 2.09 5.29
N VAL A 90 12.77 1.46 4.50
CA VAL A 90 12.54 0.09 4.06
C VAL A 90 12.58 -0.84 5.26
N GLU A 91 13.54 -0.61 6.15
CA GLU A 91 13.67 -1.44 7.31
C GLU A 91 12.50 -1.27 8.28
N THR A 92 12.04 -0.05 8.47
CA THR A 92 10.89 0.20 9.31
C THR A 92 9.66 -0.48 8.74
N PHE A 93 9.49 -0.38 7.43
CA PHE A 93 8.33 -1.00 6.78
C PHE A 93 8.38 -2.52 6.98
N ARG A 94 9.57 -3.11 6.82
CA ARG A 94 9.73 -4.53 7.03
C ARG A 94 9.37 -4.92 8.46
N GLN A 95 9.82 -4.12 9.41
CA GLN A 95 9.55 -4.44 10.80
C GLN A 95 8.08 -4.31 11.14
N LEU A 96 7.44 -3.29 10.61
CA LEU A 96 6.02 -3.10 10.87
C LEU A 96 5.22 -4.30 10.35
N ILE A 97 5.56 -4.76 9.15
CA ILE A 97 4.84 -5.89 8.59
C ILE A 97 5.15 -7.15 9.38
N GLY A 98 6.41 -7.31 9.78
CA GLY A 98 6.80 -8.53 10.49
C GLY A 98 6.18 -8.65 11.87
N GLN A 99 5.86 -7.55 12.50
CA GLN A 99 5.28 -7.58 13.82
C GLN A 99 3.78 -7.48 13.81
N ALA A 100 3.20 -7.16 12.66
CA ALA A 100 1.78 -6.90 12.59
C ALA A 100 0.98 -8.18 12.48
N GLU A 101 -0.26 -8.08 12.90
CA GLU A 101 -1.17 -9.16 12.70
C GLU A 101 -1.58 -9.13 11.25
N SER A 102 -1.43 -10.21 10.52
CA SER A 102 -1.73 -10.24 9.11
C SER A 102 -3.14 -10.72 8.88
N PRO A 103 -3.71 -10.44 7.74
CA PRO A 103 -3.07 -9.78 6.61
C PRO A 103 -2.91 -8.27 6.81
N VAL A 104 -1.89 -7.72 6.17
CA VAL A 104 -1.58 -6.30 6.27
C VAL A 104 -1.91 -5.61 4.95
N LEU A 105 -2.43 -4.41 5.02
CA LEU A 105 -2.65 -3.60 3.82
C LEU A 105 -1.88 -2.31 3.98
N ALA A 106 -1.02 -1.97 3.04
CA ALA A 106 -0.32 -0.71 3.04
C ALA A 106 -0.87 0.16 1.92
N TYR A 107 -1.03 1.45 2.16
CA TYR A 107 -1.54 2.32 1.11
C TYR A 107 -0.79 3.64 1.07
N CYS A 108 -0.81 4.28 -0.08
CA CYS A 108 -0.31 5.62 -0.26
C CYS A 108 -1.21 6.26 -1.29
N ARG A 109 -0.74 7.25 -2.02
CA ARG A 109 -1.62 7.90 -2.98
C ARG A 109 -1.97 6.98 -4.14
N THR A 110 -0.99 6.34 -4.76
CA THR A 110 -1.22 5.48 -5.91
C THR A 110 -0.81 4.05 -5.69
N GLY A 111 -0.25 3.74 -4.54
CA GLY A 111 0.29 2.42 -4.27
C GLY A 111 1.76 2.32 -4.60
N THR A 112 2.32 3.29 -5.31
CA THR A 112 3.69 3.20 -5.78
C THR A 112 4.70 3.22 -4.64
N ARG A 113 4.52 4.10 -3.66
CA ARG A 113 5.46 4.15 -2.53
C ARG A 113 5.48 2.83 -1.77
N CYS A 114 4.31 2.24 -1.59
CA CYS A 114 4.22 0.96 -0.90
C CYS A 114 4.91 -0.12 -1.71
N SER A 115 4.73 -0.11 -3.02
CA SER A 115 5.39 -1.08 -3.88
C SER A 115 6.88 -0.91 -3.88
N LEU A 116 7.37 0.34 -3.82
CA LEU A 116 8.79 0.58 -3.77
C LEU A 116 9.39 0.08 -2.47
N LEU A 117 8.73 0.33 -1.36
CA LEU A 117 9.23 -0.16 -0.08
C LEU A 117 9.30 -1.68 -0.08
N TRP A 118 8.26 -2.31 -0.59
CA TRP A 118 8.23 -3.76 -0.69
C TRP A 118 9.33 -4.25 -1.64
N GLY A 119 9.47 -3.58 -2.79
CA GLY A 119 10.42 -4.00 -3.81
C GLY A 119 11.86 -3.89 -3.32
N PHE A 120 12.20 -2.79 -2.66
CA PHE A 120 13.55 -2.64 -2.15
C PHE A 120 13.84 -3.70 -1.09
N ARG A 121 12.85 -4.02 -0.28
CA ARG A 121 13.03 -5.03 0.71
C ARG A 121 13.28 -6.39 0.07
N ARG A 122 12.48 -6.73 -0.94
CA ARG A 122 12.63 -8.04 -1.58
C ARG A 122 13.95 -8.13 -2.35
N ALA A 123 14.40 -7.01 -2.92
CA ALA A 123 15.66 -6.99 -3.61
C ALA A 123 16.79 -7.24 -2.62
N ALA A 124 16.71 -6.69 -1.44
CA ALA A 124 17.72 -6.90 -0.43
C ALA A 124 17.73 -8.36 0.03
N GLU A 125 16.61 -9.03 -0.11
CA GLU A 125 16.51 -10.44 0.25
C GLU A 125 16.86 -11.36 -0.90
N GLY A 126 17.21 -10.80 -2.04
CA GLY A 126 17.67 -11.61 -3.17
C GLY A 126 16.69 -11.85 -4.29
N MET A 127 15.50 -11.28 -4.21
CA MET A 127 14.53 -11.48 -5.28
C MET A 127 15.00 -10.73 -6.52
N PRO A 128 14.98 -11.32 -7.71
CA PRO A 128 15.40 -10.63 -8.91
C PRO A 128 14.52 -9.43 -9.21
N VAL A 129 15.14 -8.38 -9.72
CA VAL A 129 14.42 -7.14 -9.99
C VAL A 129 13.26 -7.33 -10.96
N ASP A 130 13.43 -8.13 -11.99
CA ASP A 130 12.36 -8.32 -12.94
C ASP A 130 11.19 -9.07 -12.31
N GLU A 131 11.42 -9.91 -11.33
CA GLU A 131 10.31 -10.54 -10.65
C GLU A 131 9.59 -9.54 -9.76
N ILE A 132 10.34 -8.63 -9.11
CA ILE A 132 9.73 -7.61 -8.30
C ILE A 132 8.83 -6.74 -9.15
N ILE A 133 9.31 -6.34 -10.31
CA ILE A 133 8.53 -5.53 -11.19
C ILE A 133 7.29 -6.26 -11.64
N ARG A 134 7.44 -7.51 -11.99
CA ARG A 134 6.31 -8.29 -12.47
C ARG A 134 5.24 -8.45 -11.41
N ARG A 135 5.62 -8.60 -10.16
CA ARG A 135 4.66 -8.82 -9.11
C ARG A 135 3.95 -7.57 -8.67
N GLY A 136 4.66 -6.47 -8.59
CA GLY A 136 4.08 -5.30 -7.96
C GLY A 136 4.12 -4.01 -8.72
N LEU A 137 5.31 -3.61 -9.14
CA LEU A 137 5.44 -2.26 -9.65
C LEU A 137 4.68 -1.99 -10.93
N THR A 138 4.59 -2.97 -11.80
CA THR A 138 3.90 -2.76 -13.05
C THR A 138 2.41 -2.70 -12.85
N LYS A 139 1.91 -3.19 -11.74
CA LYS A 139 0.49 -3.21 -11.51
C LYS A 139 -0.03 -2.01 -10.77
N THR A 140 0.85 -1.27 -10.11
CA THR A 140 0.41 -0.16 -9.32
C THR A 140 0.64 1.18 -9.97
N SER A 141 1.51 1.26 -10.94
CA SER A 141 1.81 2.52 -11.55
C SER A 141 2.39 2.35 -12.89
N THR A 142 2.03 3.21 -13.78
CA THR A 142 2.60 3.13 -15.07
C THR A 142 3.81 3.98 -15.11
N ALA A 143 3.96 4.88 -14.20
CA ALA A 143 5.09 5.73 -14.21
C ALA A 143 6.10 5.26 -13.25
N LEU A 144 6.64 4.13 -13.45
CA LEU A 144 7.58 3.65 -12.54
C LEU A 144 8.88 4.31 -12.59
N PRO A 145 9.40 4.64 -11.45
CA PRO A 145 10.74 5.17 -11.43
C PRO A 145 11.64 4.03 -11.76
N ARG A 146 12.76 4.24 -12.34
CA ARG A 146 13.68 3.26 -12.56
C ARG A 146 14.18 2.74 -11.33
N LEU A 147 14.13 1.54 -11.11
CA LEU A 147 14.71 0.95 -9.94
C LEU A 147 16.12 0.85 -10.24
N ASN A 148 16.83 1.89 -10.10
CA ASN A 148 18.17 1.92 -10.46
C ASN A 148 19.02 1.37 -9.43
N SER A 149 19.63 0.35 -9.68
CA SER A 149 20.39 -0.27 -8.67
C SER A 149 21.54 0.48 -8.22
N LYS A 150 22.02 1.35 -8.97
CA LYS A 150 23.10 2.05 -8.52
C LYS A 150 22.78 2.93 -7.44
N ARG A 151 21.66 3.42 -7.34
CA ARG A 151 21.38 4.27 -6.26
C ARG A 151 20.78 3.56 -5.25
N THR A 152 20.92 2.40 -5.19
CA THR A 152 20.36 1.62 -4.21
C THR A 152 20.43 2.11 -2.89
N ILE A 153 19.39 2.16 -2.23
CA ILE A 153 19.28 2.51 -0.92
C ILE A 153 19.71 1.42 -0.12
N LEU A 154 19.67 0.28 -0.65
CA LEU A 154 20.05 -0.87 0.11
C LEU A 154 21.51 -1.08 0.02
#